data_045d7778086303901d752f0617f4ac5d
#
_entry.id   045d7778086303901d752f0617f4ac5d
#
_cell.length_a   1.000
_cell.length_b   1.000
_cell.length_c   1.000
_cell.angle_alpha   90.00
_cell.angle_beta   90.00
_cell.angle_gamma   90.00
#
_symmetry.space_group_name_H-M   'P 1'
#
loop_
_entity.id
_entity.type
_entity.pdbx_description
1 polymer ?
#
loop_
_entity_poly.entity_id
_entity_poly.type
_entity_poly.pdbx_seq_one_letter_code
_entity_poly.pdbx_strand_id
1 'polypeptide(L)'
;MKIQFTLPLKILAHSLLALAAACLLILPDYLYALVAGKGLVLFRPNTLAVLFVISFLLLSLRNQLAVYGLLGFFFLLQLGQLVHIAYFGTSFAPHEIRLLFTELGEINESLSGVLGLVVPPLLITLASYAALGLLFRFSAPRRLHMSLAVLPLALLLSILPISAYSSHKSQRFYPNPKTYTLENALLSFSFFLVRDLPMHLTSHEEKQWKPYMPEKSGQPVRANIVVVMGESLTSAHMSLFGYERETTPLLNTLRENKNFVYRQGIASGISTKVSLPMFFNMTREPGNLRNIFRHDSNLMKMAKEQGFLTHYYSAQTANLSTFSGIEHADHSLTAESIERELEVRHDEALLDIMKRVDLSRPNYIVLHQRNAHSPYDRNYPPQYAFFNTTAETRSNQYRVDTYDNAVRYTDHWLRSLIDDIKSRSTLPVYVLFTSDHGEMLGEKDGQFGHAKLTEEVARVPFIFYAHNGETVRINEAMQLVNPTHYEMGKLVAGLLGYRIHNPNEEAGAYYLNGTDLSGSEGYLRVKKAGANWQLIEPHEAAVR
;
A
#
# COMPACT_ATOMS: atom_id res chain seq x y z
N MET A 1 -37.84 26.86 41.43
CA MET A 1 -37.05 28.07 41.49
C MET A 1 -36.03 28.07 40.35
N LYS A 2 -36.24 28.79 39.24
CA LYS A 2 -35.25 28.88 38.15
C LYS A 2 -34.16 29.85 38.62
N ILE A 3 -32.96 29.33 38.91
CA ILE A 3 -31.80 30.16 39.21
C ILE A 3 -31.48 30.97 37.95
N GLN A 4 -31.74 32.29 38.01
CA GLN A 4 -31.32 33.20 36.96
C GLN A 4 -29.83 33.53 37.18
N PHE A 5 -28.96 32.93 36.36
CA PHE A 5 -27.53 33.26 36.37
C PHE A 5 -27.30 34.71 35.90
N THR A 6 -26.54 35.49 36.67
CA THR A 6 -26.03 36.77 36.20
C THR A 6 -25.11 36.59 34.99
N LEU A 7 -24.94 37.63 34.16
CA LEU A 7 -24.11 37.54 32.94
C LEU A 7 -22.67 37.07 33.23
N PRO A 8 -21.96 37.55 34.25
CA PRO A 8 -20.62 37.02 34.59
C PRO A 8 -20.61 35.55 34.91
N LEU A 9 -21.62 35.06 35.66
CA LEU A 9 -21.73 33.67 36.02
C LEU A 9 -22.06 32.76 34.81
N LYS A 10 -22.82 33.29 33.84
CA LYS A 10 -23.07 32.61 32.53
C LYS A 10 -21.79 32.51 31.71
N ILE A 11 -20.98 33.57 31.65
CA ILE A 11 -19.70 33.56 30.94
C ILE A 11 -18.77 32.52 31.58
N LEU A 12 -18.64 32.54 32.89
CA LEU A 12 -17.81 31.54 33.61
C LEU A 12 -18.28 30.11 33.36
N ALA A 13 -19.58 29.85 33.49
CA ALA A 13 -20.15 28.53 33.27
C ALA A 13 -19.94 28.07 31.81
N HIS A 14 -20.12 28.95 30.84
CA HIS A 14 -19.90 28.69 29.43
C HIS A 14 -18.43 28.37 29.12
N SER A 15 -17.49 29.13 29.72
CA SER A 15 -16.04 28.88 29.58
C SER A 15 -15.62 27.56 30.20
N LEU A 16 -16.15 27.20 31.37
CA LEU A 16 -15.88 25.87 31.97
C LEU A 16 -16.42 24.72 31.14
N LEU A 17 -17.61 24.87 30.54
CA LEU A 17 -18.18 23.89 29.61
C LEU A 17 -17.33 23.77 28.33
N ALA A 18 -16.82 24.89 27.81
CA ALA A 18 -15.95 24.92 26.65
C ALA A 18 -14.60 24.23 26.93
N LEU A 19 -14.05 24.44 28.13
CA LEU A 19 -12.82 23.75 28.54
C LEU A 19 -13.06 22.24 28.69
N ALA A 20 -14.16 21.85 29.32
CA ALA A 20 -14.52 20.44 29.44
C ALA A 20 -14.71 19.79 28.05
N ALA A 21 -15.36 20.49 27.11
CA ALA A 21 -15.51 20.01 25.73
C ALA A 21 -14.16 19.87 25.02
N ALA A 22 -13.27 20.83 25.16
CA ALA A 22 -11.91 20.77 24.59
C ALA A 22 -11.11 19.58 25.16
N CYS A 23 -11.23 19.32 26.46
CA CYS A 23 -10.62 18.14 27.09
C CYS A 23 -11.20 16.82 26.55
N LEU A 24 -12.52 16.76 26.32
CA LEU A 24 -13.15 15.58 25.73
C LEU A 24 -12.72 15.34 24.28
N LEU A 25 -12.38 16.37 23.51
CA LEU A 25 -11.86 16.25 22.15
C LEU A 25 -10.45 15.65 22.08
N ILE A 26 -9.61 15.86 23.10
CA ILE A 26 -8.26 15.28 23.17
C ILE A 26 -8.22 13.97 23.95
N LEU A 27 -9.28 13.63 24.66
CA LEU A 27 -9.35 12.44 25.52
C LEU A 27 -9.12 11.12 24.75
N PRO A 28 -9.62 10.93 23.51
CA PRO A 28 -9.35 9.72 22.74
C PRO A 28 -7.86 9.41 22.57
N ASP A 29 -7.01 10.41 22.39
CA ASP A 29 -5.56 10.23 22.24
C ASP A 29 -4.92 9.62 23.49
N TYR A 30 -5.28 10.10 24.67
CA TYR A 30 -4.76 9.62 25.95
C TYR A 30 -5.29 8.23 26.30
N LEU A 31 -6.59 8.00 26.09
CA LEU A 31 -7.20 6.70 26.37
C LEU A 31 -6.64 5.63 25.41
N TYR A 32 -6.46 5.98 24.14
CA TYR A 32 -5.89 5.05 23.18
C TYR A 32 -4.43 4.73 23.50
N ALA A 33 -3.61 5.75 23.82
CA ALA A 33 -2.22 5.53 24.24
C ALA A 33 -2.11 4.59 25.46
N LEU A 34 -3.01 4.75 26.43
CA LEU A 34 -3.08 3.90 27.62
C LEU A 34 -3.45 2.45 27.26
N VAL A 35 -4.48 2.25 26.43
CA VAL A 35 -4.97 0.91 26.02
C VAL A 35 -3.97 0.21 25.10
N ALA A 36 -3.31 0.95 24.21
CA ALA A 36 -2.34 0.42 23.26
C ALA A 36 -0.93 0.23 23.84
N GLY A 37 -0.71 0.56 25.13
CA GLY A 37 0.61 0.47 25.78
C GLY A 37 1.66 1.40 25.16
N LYS A 38 1.23 2.45 24.44
CA LYS A 38 2.12 3.44 23.79
C LYS A 38 2.45 4.57 24.77
N GLY A 39 3.56 5.27 24.52
CA GLY A 39 3.91 6.45 25.29
C GLY A 39 2.81 7.52 25.23
N LEU A 40 2.56 8.22 26.35
CA LEU A 40 1.56 9.28 26.40
C LEU A 40 1.89 10.40 25.43
N VAL A 41 0.85 10.90 24.74
CA VAL A 41 0.95 12.09 23.90
C VAL A 41 1.35 13.28 24.76
N LEU A 42 2.35 14.04 24.32
CA LEU A 42 2.80 15.25 25.02
C LEU A 42 1.67 16.29 25.10
N PHE A 43 1.46 16.83 26.28
CA PHE A 43 0.46 17.89 26.46
C PHE A 43 0.81 19.14 25.65
N ARG A 44 -0.13 19.60 24.82
CA ARG A 44 0.03 20.76 23.92
C ARG A 44 -0.96 21.87 24.28
N PRO A 45 -0.53 22.85 25.08
CA PRO A 45 -1.41 23.92 25.53
C PRO A 45 -1.97 24.78 24.38
N ASN A 46 -1.20 24.99 23.31
CA ASN A 46 -1.65 25.75 22.15
C ASN A 46 -2.81 25.07 21.42
N THR A 47 -2.74 23.76 21.22
CA THR A 47 -3.83 23.00 20.60
C THR A 47 -5.06 22.99 21.48
N LEU A 48 -4.89 22.80 22.81
CA LEU A 48 -6.00 22.87 23.75
C LEU A 48 -6.67 24.26 23.73
N ALA A 49 -5.90 25.34 23.63
CA ALA A 49 -6.44 26.71 23.54
C ALA A 49 -7.28 26.87 22.25
N VAL A 50 -6.83 26.37 21.11
CA VAL A 50 -7.60 26.41 19.85
C VAL A 50 -8.88 25.60 19.99
N LEU A 51 -8.81 24.37 20.52
CA LEU A 51 -9.98 23.51 20.76
C LEU A 51 -10.94 24.13 21.76
N PHE A 52 -10.44 24.85 22.78
CA PHE A 52 -11.26 25.63 23.70
C PHE A 52 -12.06 26.70 22.96
N VAL A 53 -11.41 27.49 22.09
CA VAL A 53 -12.10 28.52 21.29
C VAL A 53 -13.15 27.92 20.36
N ILE A 54 -12.81 26.81 19.66
CA ILE A 54 -13.76 26.07 18.81
C ILE A 54 -14.96 25.61 19.66
N SER A 55 -14.72 24.99 20.80
CA SER A 55 -15.76 24.49 21.71
C SER A 55 -16.63 25.61 22.28
N PHE A 56 -16.02 26.76 22.62
CA PHE A 56 -16.74 27.93 23.08
C PHE A 56 -17.69 28.48 22.01
N LEU A 57 -17.22 28.57 20.77
CA LEU A 57 -18.05 29.01 19.64
C LEU A 57 -19.15 28.00 19.29
N LEU A 58 -18.84 26.70 19.28
CA LEU A 58 -19.82 25.64 19.06
C LEU A 58 -20.93 25.67 20.13
N LEU A 59 -20.58 25.82 21.39
CA LEU A 59 -21.56 25.96 22.49
C LEU A 59 -22.42 27.19 22.34
N SER A 60 -21.93 28.28 21.69
CA SER A 60 -22.66 29.52 21.45
C SER A 60 -23.68 29.42 20.30
N LEU A 61 -23.59 28.41 19.44
CA LEU A 61 -24.50 28.23 18.29
C LEU A 61 -25.90 27.83 18.75
N ARG A 62 -26.94 28.41 18.10
CA ARG A 62 -28.33 28.02 18.30
C ARG A 62 -28.73 26.80 17.49
N ASN A 63 -28.17 26.66 16.28
CA ASN A 63 -28.48 25.58 15.38
C ASN A 63 -27.85 24.26 15.86
N GLN A 64 -28.65 23.41 16.49
CA GLN A 64 -28.19 22.14 17.03
C GLN A 64 -27.78 21.15 15.93
N LEU A 65 -28.43 21.20 14.75
CA LEU A 65 -28.07 20.36 13.62
C LEU A 65 -26.65 20.65 13.14
N ALA A 66 -26.29 21.94 13.02
CA ALA A 66 -24.94 22.35 12.66
C ALA A 66 -23.90 21.91 13.72
N VAL A 67 -24.25 22.04 15.01
CA VAL A 67 -23.36 21.62 16.10
C VAL A 67 -23.09 20.10 16.03
N TYR A 68 -24.13 19.28 15.99
CA TYR A 68 -23.97 17.83 15.94
C TYR A 68 -23.40 17.35 14.60
N GLY A 69 -23.65 18.05 13.50
CA GLY A 69 -23.00 17.81 12.21
C GLY A 69 -21.48 17.99 12.27
N LEU A 70 -21.02 19.09 12.87
CA LEU A 70 -19.58 19.35 13.07
C LEU A 70 -18.94 18.36 14.06
N LEU A 71 -19.62 18.03 15.15
CA LEU A 71 -19.12 17.01 16.08
C LEU A 71 -19.05 15.63 15.41
N GLY A 72 -20.02 15.26 14.58
CA GLY A 72 -19.99 14.03 13.78
C GLY A 72 -18.84 14.02 12.79
N PHE A 73 -18.57 15.15 12.13
CA PHE A 73 -17.41 15.30 11.25
C PHE A 73 -16.07 15.13 12.01
N PHE A 74 -15.91 15.77 13.16
CA PHE A 74 -14.72 15.58 13.99
C PHE A 74 -14.57 14.15 14.50
N PHE A 75 -15.68 13.51 14.88
CA PHE A 75 -15.71 12.09 15.24
C PHE A 75 -15.15 11.20 14.14
N LEU A 76 -15.66 11.35 12.90
CA LEU A 76 -15.21 10.54 11.76
C LEU A 76 -13.73 10.75 11.45
N LEU A 77 -13.26 11.98 11.47
CA LEU A 77 -11.85 12.31 11.24
C LEU A 77 -10.94 11.71 12.32
N GLN A 78 -11.31 11.86 13.59
CA GLN A 78 -10.50 11.36 14.71
C GLN A 78 -10.54 9.84 14.79
N LEU A 79 -11.69 9.22 14.56
CA LEU A 79 -11.82 7.77 14.46
C LEU A 79 -10.94 7.22 13.33
N GLY A 80 -11.01 7.82 12.14
CA GLY A 80 -10.17 7.43 11.01
C GLY A 80 -8.68 7.47 11.36
N GLN A 81 -8.22 8.53 12.01
CA GLN A 81 -6.83 8.63 12.47
C GLN A 81 -6.45 7.54 13.47
N LEU A 82 -7.28 7.30 14.48
CA LEU A 82 -6.97 6.28 15.49
C LEU A 82 -7.00 4.86 14.93
N VAL A 83 -7.93 4.57 14.01
CA VAL A 83 -7.98 3.29 13.29
C VAL A 83 -6.73 3.12 12.42
N HIS A 84 -6.32 4.16 11.69
CA HIS A 84 -5.12 4.15 10.88
C HIS A 84 -3.86 3.93 11.74
N ILE A 85 -3.76 4.58 12.90
CA ILE A 85 -2.66 4.36 13.86
C ILE A 85 -2.69 2.93 14.40
N ALA A 86 -3.88 2.37 14.65
CA ALA A 86 -4.01 1.01 15.13
C ALA A 86 -3.55 -0.03 14.10
N TYR A 87 -3.80 0.24 12.83
CA TYR A 87 -3.49 -0.66 11.73
C TYR A 87 -2.08 -0.46 11.18
N PHE A 88 -1.72 0.77 10.78
CA PHE A 88 -0.45 1.10 10.13
C PHE A 88 0.65 1.60 11.08
N GLY A 89 0.34 1.87 12.34
CA GLY A 89 1.28 2.44 13.32
C GLY A 89 1.46 3.97 13.22
N THR A 90 0.90 4.62 12.20
CA THR A 90 1.06 6.06 11.94
C THR A 90 -0.28 6.74 11.68
N SER A 91 -0.33 8.06 11.81
CA SER A 91 -1.48 8.87 11.38
C SER A 91 -1.57 8.94 9.87
N PHE A 92 -2.78 8.99 9.29
CA PHE A 92 -2.95 9.11 7.85
C PHE A 92 -2.48 10.47 7.30
N ALA A 93 -1.83 10.42 6.14
CA ALA A 93 -1.43 11.58 5.37
C ALA A 93 -2.56 12.03 4.40
N PRO A 94 -2.45 13.24 3.78
CA PRO A 94 -3.47 13.73 2.84
C PRO A 94 -3.82 12.75 1.71
N HIS A 95 -2.82 12.16 1.05
CA HIS A 95 -3.02 11.21 -0.04
C HIS A 95 -3.72 9.91 0.38
N GLU A 96 -3.52 9.47 1.62
CA GLU A 96 -4.16 8.26 2.16
C GLU A 96 -5.68 8.46 2.36
N ILE A 97 -6.17 9.71 2.49
CA ILE A 97 -7.61 10.01 2.50
C ILE A 97 -8.25 9.61 1.17
N ARG A 98 -7.57 9.82 0.05
CA ARG A 98 -8.05 9.42 -1.27
C ARG A 98 -8.16 7.90 -1.39
N LEU A 99 -7.18 7.17 -0.87
CA LEU A 99 -7.19 5.70 -0.89
C LEU A 99 -8.44 5.11 -0.21
N LEU A 100 -8.96 5.77 0.83
CA LEU A 100 -10.23 5.38 1.46
C LEU A 100 -11.41 5.35 0.48
N PHE A 101 -11.37 6.14 -0.60
CA PHE A 101 -12.44 6.19 -1.61
C PHE A 101 -12.15 5.33 -2.84
N THR A 102 -10.88 5.09 -3.16
CA THR A 102 -10.50 4.32 -4.35
C THR A 102 -10.31 2.83 -4.06
N GLU A 103 -10.04 2.46 -2.81
CA GLU A 103 -9.67 1.10 -2.38
C GLU A 103 -10.69 0.48 -1.41
N LEU A 104 -11.97 0.86 -1.51
CA LEU A 104 -13.03 0.37 -0.60
C LEU A 104 -13.13 -1.16 -0.55
N GLY A 105 -12.86 -1.86 -1.64
CA GLY A 105 -12.85 -3.32 -1.70
C GLY A 105 -11.76 -3.92 -0.81
N GLU A 106 -10.53 -3.47 -0.95
CA GLU A 106 -9.37 -3.94 -0.18
C GLU A 106 -9.50 -3.58 1.30
N ILE A 107 -10.01 -2.36 1.58
CA ILE A 107 -10.28 -1.92 2.95
C ILE A 107 -11.31 -2.83 3.62
N ASN A 108 -12.41 -3.19 2.93
CA ASN A 108 -13.45 -4.05 3.48
C ASN A 108 -12.92 -5.47 3.76
N GLU A 109 -12.12 -6.03 2.88
CA GLU A 109 -11.48 -7.32 3.08
C GLU A 109 -10.51 -7.30 4.27
N SER A 110 -9.67 -6.26 4.35
CA SER A 110 -8.72 -6.07 5.45
C SER A 110 -9.42 -5.82 6.78
N LEU A 111 -10.49 -5.01 6.82
CA LEU A 111 -11.27 -4.72 8.03
C LEU A 111 -11.82 -5.97 8.68
N SER A 112 -12.31 -6.94 7.91
CA SER A 112 -12.87 -8.18 8.46
C SER A 112 -11.83 -9.01 9.23
N GLY A 113 -10.54 -8.90 8.85
CA GLY A 113 -9.40 -9.56 9.52
C GLY A 113 -8.86 -8.83 10.74
N VAL A 114 -9.08 -7.52 10.80
CA VAL A 114 -8.48 -6.67 11.84
C VAL A 114 -9.51 -5.98 12.74
N LEU A 115 -10.74 -6.50 12.79
CA LEU A 115 -11.79 -5.99 13.69
C LEU A 115 -11.29 -5.79 15.13
N GLY A 116 -10.40 -6.66 15.59
CA GLY A 116 -9.76 -6.53 16.89
C GLY A 116 -8.94 -5.25 17.06
N LEU A 117 -8.34 -4.72 16.01
CA LEU A 117 -7.58 -3.46 16.03
C LEU A 117 -8.50 -2.24 15.93
N VAL A 118 -9.65 -2.38 15.27
CA VAL A 118 -10.62 -1.28 15.06
C VAL A 118 -11.50 -1.03 16.28
N VAL A 119 -11.87 -2.10 17.01
CA VAL A 119 -12.81 -2.01 18.16
C VAL A 119 -12.33 -1.06 19.27
N PRO A 120 -11.09 -1.09 19.77
CA PRO A 120 -10.65 -0.15 20.81
C PRO A 120 -10.73 1.33 20.37
N PRO A 121 -10.20 1.76 19.21
CA PRO A 121 -10.37 3.13 18.72
C PRO A 121 -11.84 3.54 18.60
N LEU A 122 -12.70 2.65 18.10
CA LEU A 122 -14.13 2.91 17.95
C LEU A 122 -14.81 3.16 19.29
N LEU A 123 -14.61 2.27 20.27
CA LEU A 123 -15.23 2.39 21.58
C LEU A 123 -14.75 3.63 22.33
N ILE A 124 -13.45 3.92 22.29
CA ILE A 124 -12.84 5.09 22.93
C ILE A 124 -13.40 6.38 22.34
N THR A 125 -13.40 6.49 21.01
CA THR A 125 -13.90 7.68 20.31
C THR A 125 -15.40 7.84 20.53
N LEU A 126 -16.17 6.76 20.41
CA LEU A 126 -17.62 6.78 20.63
C LEU A 126 -17.97 7.23 22.05
N ALA A 127 -17.30 6.69 23.07
CA ALA A 127 -17.53 7.06 24.47
C ALA A 127 -17.22 8.56 24.72
N SER A 128 -16.08 9.06 24.17
CA SER A 128 -15.67 10.45 24.31
C SER A 128 -16.66 11.41 23.63
N TYR A 129 -17.10 11.09 22.42
CA TYR A 129 -18.05 11.91 21.69
C TYR A 129 -19.50 11.78 22.19
N ALA A 130 -19.88 10.64 22.75
CA ALA A 130 -21.15 10.50 23.47
C ALA A 130 -21.17 11.39 24.72
N ALA A 131 -20.10 11.38 25.52
CA ALA A 131 -19.94 12.29 26.65
C ALA A 131 -19.99 13.77 26.22
N LEU A 132 -19.33 14.11 25.11
CA LEU A 132 -19.36 15.43 24.51
C LEU A 132 -20.78 15.82 24.07
N GLY A 133 -21.50 14.93 23.38
CA GLY A 133 -22.90 15.13 23.00
C GLY A 133 -23.84 15.34 24.19
N LEU A 134 -23.66 14.57 25.27
CA LEU A 134 -24.40 14.75 26.51
C LEU A 134 -24.08 16.09 27.17
N LEU A 135 -22.80 16.49 27.22
CA LEU A 135 -22.40 17.81 27.74
C LEU A 135 -23.10 18.92 26.95
N PHE A 136 -23.12 18.83 25.63
CA PHE A 136 -23.83 19.80 24.78
C PHE A 136 -25.34 19.78 25.03
N ARG A 137 -25.97 18.63 25.17
CA ARG A 137 -27.40 18.50 25.44
C ARG A 137 -27.81 19.11 26.79
N PHE A 138 -27.09 18.77 27.86
CA PHE A 138 -27.44 19.18 29.22
C PHE A 138 -26.93 20.59 29.62
N SER A 139 -26.05 21.18 28.81
CA SER A 139 -25.55 22.54 29.06
C SER A 139 -26.46 23.65 28.53
N ALA A 140 -27.50 23.33 27.77
CA ALA A 140 -28.38 24.31 27.10
C ALA A 140 -28.84 25.49 27.99
N PRO A 141 -29.26 25.29 29.26
CA PRO A 141 -29.69 26.41 30.12
C PRO A 141 -28.58 27.36 30.55
N ARG A 142 -27.31 26.93 30.46
CA ARG A 142 -26.12 27.63 30.93
C ARG A 142 -25.31 28.31 29.83
N ARG A 143 -25.74 28.10 28.56
CA ARG A 143 -25.01 28.62 27.39
C ARG A 143 -25.28 30.10 27.14
N LEU A 144 -24.24 30.75 26.62
CA LEU A 144 -24.38 32.03 25.95
C LEU A 144 -24.72 31.76 24.48
N HIS A 145 -25.89 32.26 24.04
CA HIS A 145 -26.22 32.17 22.63
C HIS A 145 -25.81 33.46 21.93
N MET A 146 -24.83 33.34 21.03
CA MET A 146 -24.33 34.44 20.22
C MET A 146 -24.77 34.23 18.77
N SER A 147 -25.66 35.10 18.26
CA SER A 147 -26.17 34.96 16.89
C SER A 147 -25.08 35.06 15.82
N LEU A 148 -24.00 35.76 16.11
CA LEU A 148 -22.85 35.97 15.22
C LEU A 148 -21.72 34.93 15.42
N ALA A 149 -21.86 33.96 16.33
CA ALA A 149 -20.79 32.97 16.60
C ALA A 149 -20.44 32.11 15.37
N VAL A 150 -21.34 32.01 14.40
CA VAL A 150 -21.09 31.28 13.13
C VAL A 150 -19.94 31.92 12.35
N LEU A 151 -19.83 33.24 12.30
CA LEU A 151 -18.78 33.94 11.53
C LEU A 151 -17.36 33.65 12.05
N PRO A 152 -17.03 33.88 13.35
CA PRO A 152 -15.70 33.56 13.86
C PRO A 152 -15.41 32.06 13.83
N LEU A 153 -16.39 31.16 14.00
CA LEU A 153 -16.19 29.73 13.86
C LEU A 153 -15.85 29.35 12.41
N ALA A 154 -16.60 29.85 11.43
CA ALA A 154 -16.33 29.60 10.01
C ALA A 154 -14.94 30.15 9.62
N LEU A 155 -14.60 31.35 10.08
CA LEU A 155 -13.27 31.95 9.85
C LEU A 155 -12.17 31.07 10.45
N LEU A 156 -12.32 30.63 11.69
CA LEU A 156 -11.34 29.78 12.38
C LEU A 156 -11.14 28.44 11.65
N LEU A 157 -12.23 27.78 11.25
CA LEU A 157 -12.17 26.51 10.52
C LEU A 157 -11.61 26.67 9.10
N SER A 158 -11.75 27.84 8.47
CA SER A 158 -11.19 28.12 7.15
C SER A 158 -9.69 28.43 7.14
N ILE A 159 -9.09 28.72 8.30
CA ILE A 159 -7.65 29.04 8.40
C ILE A 159 -6.79 27.90 7.85
N LEU A 160 -7.10 26.64 8.18
CA LEU A 160 -6.31 25.49 7.73
C LEU A 160 -6.43 25.26 6.22
N PRO A 161 -7.63 25.21 5.60
CA PRO A 161 -7.75 25.13 4.15
C PRO A 161 -7.09 26.30 3.41
N ILE A 162 -7.26 27.53 3.87
CA ILE A 162 -6.61 28.71 3.27
C ILE A 162 -5.08 28.62 3.38
N SER A 163 -4.59 28.21 4.55
CA SER A 163 -3.16 27.98 4.76
C SER A 163 -2.62 26.87 3.87
N ALA A 164 -3.38 25.78 3.68
CA ALA A 164 -3.01 24.68 2.81
C ALA A 164 -2.94 25.11 1.33
N TYR A 165 -3.90 25.93 0.89
CA TYR A 165 -3.92 26.47 -0.46
C TYR A 165 -2.73 27.40 -0.75
N SER A 166 -2.39 28.29 0.19
CA SER A 166 -1.33 29.31 0.02
C SER A 166 0.08 28.80 0.38
N SER A 167 0.22 27.66 1.03
CA SER A 167 1.52 27.17 1.53
C SER A 167 2.36 26.56 0.41
N HIS A 168 3.63 26.99 0.31
CA HIS A 168 4.64 26.32 -0.50
C HIS A 168 5.29 25.12 0.23
N LYS A 169 5.01 24.94 1.54
CA LYS A 169 5.57 23.87 2.37
C LYS A 169 4.49 22.85 2.70
N SER A 170 4.40 21.80 1.92
CA SER A 170 3.46 20.68 2.14
C SER A 170 3.69 19.94 3.46
N GLN A 171 4.94 19.80 3.90
CA GLN A 171 5.33 19.06 5.12
C GLN A 171 4.57 19.47 6.39
N ARG A 172 4.07 20.71 6.49
CA ARG A 172 3.27 21.15 7.65
C ARG A 172 1.95 20.41 7.78
N PHE A 173 1.40 19.94 6.66
CA PHE A 173 0.09 19.27 6.58
C PHE A 173 0.20 17.74 6.64
N TYR A 174 1.41 17.22 6.61
CA TYR A 174 1.67 15.82 6.83
C TYR A 174 1.63 15.49 8.33
N PRO A 175 1.21 14.27 8.69
CA PRO A 175 1.01 13.92 10.09
C PRO A 175 2.31 13.98 10.89
N ASN A 176 2.19 14.48 12.10
CA ASN A 176 3.28 14.53 13.07
C ASN A 176 2.89 13.67 14.30
N PRO A 177 3.67 12.65 14.67
CA PRO A 177 3.36 11.76 15.79
C PRO A 177 3.30 12.47 17.15
N LYS A 178 3.82 13.70 17.24
CA LYS A 178 3.77 14.52 18.45
C LYS A 178 2.51 15.39 18.56
N THR A 179 1.60 15.36 17.57
CA THR A 179 0.35 16.12 17.56
C THR A 179 -0.85 15.24 17.89
N TYR A 180 -1.93 15.84 18.38
CA TYR A 180 -3.19 15.13 18.62
C TYR A 180 -3.79 14.62 17.30
N THR A 181 -4.49 13.50 17.37
CA THR A 181 -5.09 12.86 16.19
C THR A 181 -6.11 13.75 15.49
N LEU A 182 -6.93 14.51 16.22
CA LEU A 182 -7.85 15.46 15.62
C LEU A 182 -7.13 16.62 14.90
N GLU A 183 -6.01 17.10 15.44
CA GLU A 183 -5.19 18.14 14.79
C GLU A 183 -4.57 17.59 13.49
N ASN A 184 -3.94 16.41 13.53
CA ASN A 184 -3.41 15.73 12.34
C ASN A 184 -4.50 15.52 11.29
N ALA A 185 -5.69 15.06 11.71
CA ALA A 185 -6.81 14.81 10.82
C ALA A 185 -7.28 16.08 10.10
N LEU A 186 -7.42 17.17 10.83
CA LEU A 186 -7.83 18.47 10.27
C LEU A 186 -6.79 19.04 9.30
N LEU A 187 -5.50 18.90 9.62
CA LEU A 187 -4.40 19.32 8.75
C LEU A 187 -4.40 18.49 7.45
N SER A 188 -4.38 17.16 7.54
CA SER A 188 -4.38 16.26 6.39
C SER A 188 -5.63 16.44 5.51
N PHE A 189 -6.82 16.54 6.13
CA PHE A 189 -8.07 16.73 5.40
C PHE A 189 -8.12 18.09 4.70
N SER A 190 -7.61 19.16 5.34
CA SER A 190 -7.56 20.50 4.74
C SER A 190 -6.67 20.51 3.50
N PHE A 191 -5.50 19.86 3.54
CA PHE A 191 -4.61 19.77 2.40
C PHE A 191 -5.22 18.90 1.28
N PHE A 192 -5.78 17.74 1.64
CA PHE A 192 -6.51 16.89 0.71
C PHE A 192 -7.58 17.68 -0.05
N LEU A 193 -8.46 18.40 0.68
CA LEU A 193 -9.59 19.13 0.09
C LEU A 193 -9.18 20.20 -0.92
N VAL A 194 -8.10 20.96 -0.64
CA VAL A 194 -7.76 22.14 -1.45
C VAL A 194 -6.56 21.95 -2.37
N ARG A 195 -5.82 20.89 -2.22
CA ARG A 195 -4.63 20.56 -3.04
C ARG A 195 -4.76 19.22 -3.75
N ASP A 196 -4.89 18.13 -3.00
CA ASP A 196 -4.87 16.79 -3.59
C ASP A 196 -6.11 16.55 -4.45
N LEU A 197 -7.31 16.80 -3.91
CA LEU A 197 -8.56 16.58 -4.64
C LEU A 197 -8.67 17.42 -5.92
N PRO A 198 -8.39 18.76 -5.92
CA PRO A 198 -8.39 19.52 -7.16
C PRO A 198 -7.34 19.07 -8.16
N MET A 199 -6.15 18.67 -7.68
CA MET A 199 -5.06 18.20 -8.53
C MET A 199 -5.45 16.93 -9.31
N HIS A 200 -6.26 16.07 -8.71
CA HIS A 200 -6.79 14.86 -9.39
C HIS A 200 -8.00 15.15 -10.29
N LEU A 201 -8.76 16.21 -10.02
CA LEU A 201 -9.91 16.60 -10.84
C LEU A 201 -9.52 17.46 -12.06
N THR A 202 -8.35 18.10 -12.03
CA THR A 202 -7.82 18.88 -13.16
C THR A 202 -6.92 17.97 -13.98
N SER A 203 -7.19 17.86 -15.30
CA SER A 203 -6.27 17.20 -16.22
C SER A 203 -4.91 17.91 -16.19
N HIS A 204 -3.89 17.22 -15.72
CA HIS A 204 -2.52 17.70 -15.85
C HIS A 204 -2.16 17.70 -17.34
N GLU A 205 -1.38 18.68 -17.79
CA GLU A 205 -0.67 18.53 -19.07
C GLU A 205 0.19 17.27 -18.96
N GLU A 206 -0.27 16.19 -19.59
CA GLU A 206 0.47 14.94 -19.64
C GLU A 206 1.82 15.21 -20.29
N LYS A 207 2.90 14.98 -19.56
CA LYS A 207 4.24 14.99 -20.14
C LYS A 207 4.22 14.09 -21.36
N GLN A 208 4.54 14.65 -22.54
CA GLN A 208 4.55 13.88 -23.77
C GLN A 208 5.74 12.90 -23.76
N TRP A 209 5.49 11.68 -23.30
CA TRP A 209 6.46 10.61 -23.36
C TRP A 209 6.60 10.06 -24.77
N LYS A 210 7.84 9.84 -25.21
CA LYS A 210 8.12 9.13 -26.46
C LYS A 210 7.73 7.66 -26.33
N PRO A 211 7.18 7.02 -27.39
CA PRO A 211 6.82 5.61 -27.33
C PRO A 211 8.04 4.72 -27.14
N TYR A 212 7.89 3.66 -26.35
CA TYR A 212 8.86 2.60 -26.32
C TYR A 212 8.85 1.84 -27.65
N MET A 213 10.02 1.33 -28.04
CA MET A 213 10.17 0.61 -29.31
C MET A 213 10.72 -0.80 -29.01
N PRO A 214 9.83 -1.81 -28.87
CA PRO A 214 10.25 -3.20 -28.83
C PRO A 214 10.80 -3.60 -30.19
N GLU A 215 12.02 -4.07 -30.23
CA GLU A 215 12.69 -4.55 -31.43
C GLU A 215 12.88 -6.06 -31.36
N LYS A 216 12.46 -6.80 -32.39
CA LYS A 216 12.77 -8.22 -32.50
C LYS A 216 14.27 -8.38 -32.73
N SER A 217 15.01 -8.74 -31.72
CA SER A 217 16.47 -8.82 -31.72
C SER A 217 17.02 -10.23 -31.93
N GLY A 218 16.14 -11.22 -32.01
CA GLY A 218 16.51 -12.62 -32.19
C GLY A 218 15.28 -13.54 -32.23
N GLN A 219 15.55 -14.85 -32.34
CA GLN A 219 14.49 -15.83 -32.17
C GLN A 219 14.13 -15.97 -30.68
N PRO A 220 12.84 -16.08 -30.35
CA PRO A 220 12.44 -16.38 -28.98
C PRO A 220 12.97 -17.76 -28.55
N VAL A 221 13.18 -17.96 -27.25
CA VAL A 221 13.50 -19.27 -26.73
C VAL A 221 12.31 -20.21 -26.96
N ARG A 222 12.56 -21.43 -27.47
CA ARG A 222 11.50 -22.45 -27.56
C ARG A 222 11.36 -23.14 -26.20
N ALA A 223 10.63 -22.52 -25.29
CA ALA A 223 10.58 -22.90 -23.89
C ALA A 223 9.21 -22.61 -23.25
N ASN A 224 9.00 -23.11 -22.05
CA ASN A 224 7.95 -22.64 -21.15
C ASN A 224 8.53 -21.53 -20.25
N ILE A 225 8.00 -20.32 -20.36
CA ILE A 225 8.39 -19.14 -19.57
C ILE A 225 7.28 -18.90 -18.55
N VAL A 226 7.61 -18.97 -17.27
CA VAL A 226 6.67 -18.74 -16.16
C VAL A 226 7.12 -17.54 -15.35
N VAL A 227 6.27 -16.53 -15.30
CA VAL A 227 6.45 -15.36 -14.43
C VAL A 227 5.50 -15.53 -13.24
N VAL A 228 6.06 -15.64 -12.06
CA VAL A 228 5.30 -15.67 -10.80
C VAL A 228 5.41 -14.31 -10.15
N MET A 229 4.28 -13.65 -9.99
CA MET A 229 4.16 -12.39 -9.25
C MET A 229 3.58 -12.71 -7.87
N GLY A 230 4.40 -12.58 -6.84
CA GLY A 230 3.98 -12.62 -5.43
C GLY A 230 3.23 -11.35 -5.06
N GLU A 231 2.63 -11.35 -3.89
CA GLU A 231 1.87 -10.24 -3.32
C GLU A 231 2.51 -9.82 -2.00
N SER A 232 2.84 -8.52 -1.85
CA SER A 232 3.36 -7.91 -0.62
C SER A 232 4.58 -8.63 -0.01
N LEU A 233 5.39 -9.34 -0.81
CA LEU A 233 6.46 -10.20 -0.31
C LEU A 233 7.81 -9.48 -0.27
N THR A 234 8.29 -9.15 0.94
CA THR A 234 9.63 -8.58 1.11
C THR A 234 10.72 -9.65 1.17
N SER A 235 11.82 -9.41 0.45
CA SER A 235 13.03 -10.27 0.55
C SER A 235 13.68 -10.21 1.94
N ALA A 236 13.40 -9.18 2.74
CA ALA A 236 13.95 -9.03 4.09
C ALA A 236 13.47 -10.13 5.05
N HIS A 237 12.30 -10.72 4.83
CA HIS A 237 11.73 -11.81 5.62
C HIS A 237 11.94 -13.21 5.00
N MET A 238 12.82 -13.34 4.02
CA MET A 238 13.17 -14.62 3.40
C MET A 238 14.55 -15.09 3.86
N SER A 239 14.64 -16.29 4.48
CA SER A 239 15.93 -16.87 4.90
C SER A 239 16.90 -17.11 3.74
N LEU A 240 16.39 -17.24 2.50
CA LEU A 240 17.19 -17.29 1.28
C LEU A 240 18.10 -16.04 1.14
N PHE A 241 17.65 -14.88 1.63
CA PHE A 241 18.39 -13.61 1.59
C PHE A 241 19.03 -13.24 2.93
N GLY A 242 19.02 -14.15 3.91
CA GLY A 242 19.72 -13.96 5.18
C GLY A 242 18.85 -13.57 6.37
N TYR A 243 17.52 -13.65 6.24
CA TYR A 243 16.63 -13.51 7.38
C TYR A 243 16.88 -14.61 8.41
N GLU A 244 16.84 -14.26 9.71
CA GLU A 244 17.23 -15.17 10.79
C GLU A 244 16.30 -16.38 10.99
N ARG A 245 14.99 -16.20 10.67
CA ARG A 245 14.01 -17.27 10.76
C ARG A 245 14.02 -18.11 9.49
N GLU A 246 13.86 -19.41 9.61
CA GLU A 246 13.78 -20.34 8.47
C GLU A 246 12.44 -20.24 7.71
N THR A 247 12.26 -19.16 7.00
CA THR A 247 11.05 -18.87 6.22
C THR A 247 11.10 -19.47 4.81
N THR A 248 12.30 -19.76 4.27
CA THR A 248 12.45 -20.33 2.91
C THR A 248 13.38 -21.55 2.86
N PRO A 249 13.14 -22.60 3.70
CA PRO A 249 14.04 -23.76 3.78
C PRO A 249 14.14 -24.55 2.49
N LEU A 250 13.06 -24.66 1.69
CA LEU A 250 13.07 -25.42 0.45
C LEU A 250 13.84 -24.72 -0.66
N LEU A 251 13.69 -23.41 -0.79
CA LEU A 251 14.49 -22.60 -1.72
C LEU A 251 15.96 -22.56 -1.31
N ASN A 252 16.25 -22.58 0.01
CA ASN A 252 17.63 -22.67 0.51
C ASN A 252 18.37 -23.91 -0.03
N THR A 253 17.67 -25.03 -0.28
CA THR A 253 18.28 -26.23 -0.87
C THR A 253 18.76 -26.02 -2.31
N LEU A 254 18.29 -24.97 -2.97
CA LEU A 254 18.68 -24.64 -4.35
C LEU A 254 19.87 -23.68 -4.45
N ARG A 255 20.41 -23.19 -3.35
CA ARG A 255 21.49 -22.17 -3.34
C ARG A 255 22.70 -22.56 -4.17
N GLU A 256 23.10 -23.83 -4.09
CA GLU A 256 24.27 -24.36 -4.80
C GLU A 256 23.96 -24.79 -6.26
N ASN A 257 22.70 -24.68 -6.66
CA ASN A 257 22.31 -25.01 -8.02
C ASN A 257 22.69 -23.85 -8.96
N LYS A 258 23.62 -24.09 -9.88
CA LYS A 258 24.09 -23.09 -10.86
C LYS A 258 23.01 -22.54 -11.81
N ASN A 259 21.88 -23.22 -11.88
CA ASN A 259 20.71 -22.79 -12.67
C ASN A 259 19.68 -22.00 -11.82
N PHE A 260 19.99 -21.72 -10.55
CA PHE A 260 19.18 -20.98 -9.63
C PHE A 260 19.87 -19.68 -9.24
N VAL A 261 19.32 -18.56 -9.66
CA VAL A 261 19.83 -17.22 -9.39
C VAL A 261 18.87 -16.52 -8.46
N TYR A 262 19.37 -15.95 -7.36
CA TYR A 262 18.57 -15.16 -6.43
C TYR A 262 19.30 -13.87 -6.03
N ARG A 263 18.59 -12.78 -5.99
CA ARG A 263 19.07 -11.44 -5.62
C ARG A 263 17.94 -10.66 -4.93
N GLN A 264 18.30 -9.69 -4.12
CA GLN A 264 17.34 -8.66 -3.76
C GLN A 264 16.97 -7.88 -5.01
N GLY A 265 15.66 -7.69 -5.22
CA GLY A 265 15.11 -6.88 -6.28
C GLY A 265 14.50 -5.58 -5.75
N ILE A 266 14.09 -4.72 -6.65
CA ILE A 266 13.51 -3.41 -6.36
C ILE A 266 12.20 -3.26 -7.13
N ALA A 267 11.10 -3.06 -6.40
CA ALA A 267 9.78 -2.85 -6.98
C ALA A 267 9.68 -1.52 -7.75
N SER A 268 8.76 -1.45 -8.69
CA SER A 268 8.46 -0.21 -9.44
C SER A 268 7.53 0.73 -8.69
N GLY A 269 6.73 0.22 -7.76
CA GLY A 269 5.75 0.97 -6.98
C GLY A 269 5.51 0.36 -5.61
N ILE A 270 4.70 1.02 -4.82
CA ILE A 270 4.36 0.62 -3.45
C ILE A 270 2.93 0.05 -3.34
N SER A 271 2.29 -0.23 -4.47
CA SER A 271 0.97 -0.86 -4.53
C SER A 271 0.86 -1.72 -5.79
N THR A 272 0.03 -2.75 -5.73
CA THR A 272 -0.24 -3.69 -6.81
C THR A 272 -0.69 -3.00 -8.09
N LYS A 273 -1.62 -2.02 -7.99
CA LYS A 273 -2.16 -1.25 -9.12
C LYS A 273 -1.12 -0.40 -9.86
N VAL A 274 0.03 -0.14 -9.24
CA VAL A 274 1.15 0.58 -9.86
C VAL A 274 2.22 -0.41 -10.32
N SER A 275 2.61 -1.34 -9.47
CA SER A 275 3.71 -2.25 -9.74
C SER A 275 3.44 -3.21 -10.88
N LEU A 276 2.24 -3.82 -10.96
CA LEU A 276 1.91 -4.74 -12.05
C LEU A 276 1.93 -4.07 -13.43
N PRO A 277 1.19 -2.96 -13.67
CA PRO A 277 1.26 -2.29 -14.96
C PRO A 277 2.68 -1.87 -15.34
N MET A 278 3.46 -1.35 -14.38
CA MET A 278 4.84 -0.94 -14.63
C MET A 278 5.77 -2.12 -14.97
N PHE A 279 5.64 -3.25 -14.27
CA PHE A 279 6.40 -4.46 -14.54
C PHE A 279 6.06 -5.05 -15.92
N PHE A 280 4.78 -5.33 -16.17
CA PHE A 280 4.35 -6.01 -17.39
C PHE A 280 4.49 -5.16 -18.67
N ASN A 281 4.46 -3.83 -18.54
CA ASN A 281 4.74 -2.92 -19.64
C ASN A 281 6.19 -2.41 -19.63
N MET A 282 7.04 -2.94 -18.74
CA MET A 282 8.44 -2.50 -18.57
C MET A 282 8.56 -0.97 -18.50
N THR A 283 7.61 -0.31 -17.83
CA THR A 283 7.60 1.14 -17.69
C THR A 283 8.58 1.56 -16.60
N ARG A 284 9.44 2.52 -16.92
CA ARG A 284 10.49 2.99 -16.00
C ARG A 284 10.17 4.36 -15.40
N GLU A 285 9.64 5.26 -16.24
CA GLU A 285 9.44 6.64 -15.87
C GLU A 285 8.12 6.82 -15.08
N PRO A 286 8.14 7.60 -13.99
CA PRO A 286 6.92 8.01 -13.29
C PRO A 286 5.99 8.77 -14.25
N GLY A 287 4.70 8.44 -14.23
CA GLY A 287 3.69 9.12 -15.04
C GLY A 287 3.76 8.80 -16.55
N ASN A 288 4.49 7.78 -16.98
CA ASN A 288 4.47 7.36 -18.38
C ASN A 288 3.23 6.49 -18.68
N LEU A 289 2.04 7.11 -18.56
CA LEU A 289 0.75 6.48 -18.84
C LEU A 289 0.63 6.02 -20.29
N ARG A 290 1.31 6.70 -21.23
CA ARG A 290 1.31 6.32 -22.62
C ARG A 290 1.75 4.87 -22.83
N ASN A 291 2.92 4.50 -22.28
CA ASN A 291 3.45 3.14 -22.45
C ASN A 291 2.53 2.09 -21.82
N ILE A 292 1.95 2.43 -20.64
CA ILE A 292 1.04 1.54 -19.91
C ILE A 292 -0.27 1.34 -20.68
N PHE A 293 -0.96 2.41 -21.11
CA PHE A 293 -2.28 2.31 -21.73
C PHE A 293 -2.24 1.81 -23.17
N ARG A 294 -1.14 2.00 -23.89
CA ARG A 294 -0.97 1.52 -25.27
C ARG A 294 -0.36 0.14 -25.37
N HIS A 295 0.16 -0.38 -24.26
CA HIS A 295 0.87 -1.65 -24.24
C HIS A 295 2.01 -1.71 -25.30
N ASP A 296 2.72 -0.58 -25.49
CA ASP A 296 3.79 -0.48 -26.48
C ASP A 296 4.89 -1.52 -26.24
N SER A 297 5.17 -1.85 -24.96
CA SER A 297 6.17 -2.84 -24.55
C SER A 297 5.60 -3.93 -23.60
N ASN A 298 4.33 -4.32 -23.76
CA ASN A 298 3.70 -5.29 -22.88
C ASN A 298 4.19 -6.72 -23.11
N LEU A 299 4.64 -7.40 -22.04
CA LEU A 299 5.21 -8.75 -22.10
C LEU A 299 4.23 -9.80 -22.62
N MET A 300 2.96 -9.75 -22.21
CA MET A 300 1.93 -10.70 -22.65
C MET A 300 1.65 -10.56 -24.15
N LYS A 301 1.51 -9.32 -24.61
CA LYS A 301 1.34 -8.99 -26.04
C LYS A 301 2.53 -9.46 -26.86
N MET A 302 3.76 -9.16 -26.43
CA MET A 302 4.98 -9.61 -27.11
C MET A 302 5.12 -11.13 -27.17
N ALA A 303 4.78 -11.84 -26.09
CA ALA A 303 4.78 -13.29 -26.08
C ALA A 303 3.80 -13.88 -27.11
N LYS A 304 2.58 -13.34 -27.18
CA LYS A 304 1.59 -13.73 -28.19
C LYS A 304 2.06 -13.48 -29.61
N GLU A 305 2.68 -12.32 -29.88
CA GLU A 305 3.25 -11.97 -31.19
C GLU A 305 4.42 -12.86 -31.63
N GLN A 306 5.07 -13.54 -30.68
CA GLN A 306 6.14 -14.51 -30.92
C GLN A 306 5.64 -15.96 -30.96
N GLY A 307 4.32 -16.16 -30.90
CA GLY A 307 3.69 -17.48 -31.05
C GLY A 307 3.67 -18.35 -29.81
N PHE A 308 3.91 -17.78 -28.63
CA PHE A 308 3.64 -18.47 -27.37
C PHE A 308 2.13 -18.61 -27.14
N LEU A 309 1.71 -19.72 -26.56
CA LEU A 309 0.39 -19.78 -25.94
C LEU A 309 0.46 -19.02 -24.62
N THR A 310 -0.45 -18.07 -24.44
CA THR A 310 -0.37 -17.09 -23.35
C THR A 310 -1.42 -17.35 -22.30
N HIS A 311 -0.99 -17.36 -21.02
CA HIS A 311 -1.84 -17.65 -19.87
C HIS A 311 -1.66 -16.59 -18.79
N TYR A 312 -2.77 -16.12 -18.20
CA TYR A 312 -2.76 -15.21 -17.05
C TYR A 312 -3.71 -15.76 -15.98
N TYR A 313 -3.15 -16.29 -14.90
CA TYR A 313 -3.93 -16.85 -13.78
C TYR A 313 -3.62 -16.10 -12.51
N SER A 314 -4.65 -15.50 -11.91
CA SER A 314 -4.53 -14.63 -10.74
C SER A 314 -5.43 -15.11 -9.60
N ALA A 315 -4.86 -15.20 -8.40
CA ALA A 315 -5.61 -15.32 -7.15
C ALA A 315 -6.15 -13.97 -6.64
N GLN A 316 -5.94 -12.92 -7.43
CA GLN A 316 -6.42 -11.56 -7.16
C GLN A 316 -7.60 -11.21 -8.07
N THR A 317 -8.35 -10.16 -7.70
CA THR A 317 -9.49 -9.67 -8.48
C THR A 317 -9.06 -9.06 -9.81
N ALA A 318 -9.96 -9.07 -10.80
CA ALA A 318 -9.66 -8.61 -12.16
C ALA A 318 -9.22 -7.14 -12.21
N ASN A 319 -9.73 -6.28 -11.32
CA ASN A 319 -9.37 -4.87 -11.25
C ASN A 319 -7.88 -4.63 -10.90
N LEU A 320 -7.25 -5.53 -10.15
CA LEU A 320 -5.82 -5.46 -9.83
C LEU A 320 -4.93 -5.86 -11.01
N SER A 321 -5.48 -6.61 -11.96
CA SER A 321 -4.79 -6.98 -13.21
C SER A 321 -4.97 -5.95 -14.35
N THR A 322 -5.64 -4.84 -14.09
CA THR A 322 -5.87 -3.77 -15.09
C THR A 322 -4.54 -3.23 -15.60
N PHE A 323 -4.42 -3.06 -16.91
CA PHE A 323 -3.21 -2.61 -17.62
C PHE A 323 -1.98 -3.54 -17.50
N SER A 324 -2.12 -4.74 -16.93
CA SER A 324 -1.03 -5.73 -16.91
C SER A 324 -0.91 -6.53 -18.21
N GLY A 325 -1.87 -6.39 -19.12
CA GLY A 325 -1.92 -7.09 -20.41
C GLY A 325 -2.73 -8.39 -20.38
N ILE A 326 -3.54 -8.61 -19.35
CA ILE A 326 -4.41 -9.80 -19.22
C ILE A 326 -5.32 -10.00 -20.45
N GLU A 327 -5.74 -8.91 -21.10
CA GLU A 327 -6.57 -8.93 -22.32
C GLU A 327 -5.85 -9.51 -23.55
N HIS A 328 -4.52 -9.65 -23.52
CA HIS A 328 -3.74 -10.30 -24.56
C HIS A 328 -3.56 -11.80 -24.31
N ALA A 329 -3.94 -12.31 -23.14
CA ALA A 329 -3.83 -13.73 -22.82
C ALA A 329 -4.85 -14.56 -23.63
N ASP A 330 -4.41 -15.75 -24.10
CA ASP A 330 -5.30 -16.73 -24.73
C ASP A 330 -6.19 -17.42 -23.69
N HIS A 331 -5.66 -17.57 -22.46
CA HIS A 331 -6.37 -18.14 -21.32
C HIS A 331 -6.15 -17.25 -20.10
N SER A 332 -7.24 -16.79 -19.49
CA SER A 332 -7.18 -15.98 -18.27
C SER A 332 -8.21 -16.43 -17.24
N LEU A 333 -7.81 -16.42 -15.98
CA LEU A 333 -8.67 -16.63 -14.82
C LEU A 333 -8.25 -15.64 -13.73
N THR A 334 -9.24 -15.08 -13.04
CA THR A 334 -9.04 -14.19 -11.89
C THR A 334 -9.80 -14.74 -10.69
N ALA A 335 -9.63 -14.15 -9.52
CA ALA A 335 -10.25 -14.61 -8.28
C ALA A 335 -11.75 -14.86 -8.43
N GLU A 336 -12.45 -14.00 -9.17
CA GLU A 336 -13.89 -14.14 -9.40
C GLU A 336 -14.26 -15.44 -10.16
N SER A 337 -13.34 -15.95 -10.98
CA SER A 337 -13.55 -17.16 -11.77
C SER A 337 -13.26 -18.44 -10.99
N ILE A 338 -12.46 -18.36 -9.93
CA ILE A 338 -11.95 -19.50 -9.13
C ILE A 338 -12.15 -19.29 -7.63
N GLU A 339 -13.13 -18.46 -7.24
CA GLU A 339 -13.39 -18.07 -5.84
C GLU A 339 -13.49 -19.29 -4.90
N ARG A 340 -14.29 -20.30 -5.30
CA ARG A 340 -14.48 -21.50 -4.51
C ARG A 340 -13.21 -22.33 -4.32
N GLU A 341 -12.39 -22.42 -5.37
CA GLU A 341 -11.09 -23.10 -5.32
C GLU A 341 -10.13 -22.34 -4.39
N LEU A 342 -10.13 -21.01 -4.44
CA LEU A 342 -9.30 -20.17 -3.57
C LEU A 342 -9.74 -20.25 -2.11
N GLU A 343 -11.04 -20.28 -1.81
CA GLU A 343 -11.55 -20.44 -0.45
C GLU A 343 -11.04 -21.72 0.23
N VAL A 344 -10.92 -22.82 -0.55
CA VAL A 344 -10.54 -24.14 -0.02
C VAL A 344 -9.03 -24.39 -0.11
N ARG A 345 -8.40 -23.92 -1.18
CA ARG A 345 -7.03 -24.27 -1.55
C ARG A 345 -6.04 -23.12 -1.46
N HIS A 346 -6.50 -21.88 -1.22
CA HIS A 346 -5.67 -20.69 -1.29
C HIS A 346 -4.90 -20.65 -2.64
N ASP A 347 -3.68 -20.17 -2.67
CA ASP A 347 -2.85 -20.10 -3.88
C ASP A 347 -2.48 -21.47 -4.48
N GLU A 348 -2.69 -22.59 -3.76
CA GLU A 348 -2.56 -23.93 -4.35
C GLU A 348 -3.55 -24.15 -5.51
N ALA A 349 -4.67 -23.42 -5.56
CA ALA A 349 -5.57 -23.42 -6.71
C ALA A 349 -4.85 -23.08 -8.02
N LEU A 350 -3.87 -22.16 -7.99
CA LEU A 350 -3.05 -21.83 -9.15
C LEU A 350 -2.15 -22.98 -9.58
N LEU A 351 -1.63 -23.79 -8.63
CA LEU A 351 -0.88 -25.02 -8.96
C LEU A 351 -1.78 -26.06 -9.63
N ASP A 352 -3.01 -26.20 -9.16
CA ASP A 352 -3.96 -27.16 -9.75
C ASP A 352 -4.38 -26.72 -11.18
N ILE A 353 -4.50 -25.41 -11.43
CA ILE A 353 -4.70 -24.87 -12.78
C ILE A 353 -3.46 -25.14 -13.64
N MET A 354 -2.26 -24.89 -13.10
CA MET A 354 -1.01 -25.11 -13.81
C MET A 354 -0.81 -26.57 -14.26
N LYS A 355 -1.27 -27.56 -13.47
CA LYS A 355 -1.24 -28.99 -13.84
C LYS A 355 -2.02 -29.32 -15.11
N ARG A 356 -2.97 -28.46 -15.51
CA ARG A 356 -3.80 -28.64 -16.71
C ARG A 356 -3.18 -27.99 -17.96
N VAL A 357 -2.11 -27.19 -17.80
CA VAL A 357 -1.43 -26.55 -18.93
C VAL A 357 -0.60 -27.58 -19.69
N ASP A 358 -0.74 -27.61 -21.02
CA ASP A 358 0.09 -28.41 -21.92
C ASP A 358 1.47 -27.80 -22.08
N LEU A 359 2.48 -28.39 -21.44
CA LEU A 359 3.88 -27.95 -21.47
C LEU A 359 4.71 -28.51 -22.62
N SER A 360 4.10 -29.27 -23.56
CA SER A 360 4.79 -29.83 -24.74
C SER A 360 5.08 -28.77 -25.82
N ARG A 361 4.50 -27.60 -25.73
CA ARG A 361 4.68 -26.44 -26.61
C ARG A 361 5.10 -25.18 -25.86
N PRO A 362 5.66 -24.17 -26.54
CA PRO A 362 6.06 -22.93 -25.90
C PRO A 362 4.87 -22.20 -25.28
N ASN A 363 4.97 -21.90 -23.97
CA ASN A 363 3.98 -21.14 -23.23
C ASN A 363 4.64 -19.92 -22.56
N TYR A 364 3.90 -18.82 -22.46
CA TYR A 364 4.18 -17.70 -21.58
C TYR A 364 3.07 -17.65 -20.52
N ILE A 365 3.42 -17.89 -19.27
CA ILE A 365 2.47 -18.10 -18.18
C ILE A 365 2.74 -17.09 -17.08
N VAL A 366 1.71 -16.34 -16.69
CA VAL A 366 1.72 -15.48 -15.52
C VAL A 366 0.89 -16.14 -14.42
N LEU A 367 1.48 -16.29 -13.24
CA LEU A 367 0.82 -16.73 -12.02
C LEU A 367 0.91 -15.60 -10.99
N HIS A 368 -0.22 -15.04 -10.61
CA HIS A 368 -0.29 -13.91 -9.68
C HIS A 368 -0.91 -14.37 -8.36
N GLN A 369 -0.09 -14.38 -7.30
CA GLN A 369 -0.46 -14.86 -5.98
C GLN A 369 -1.22 -13.82 -5.16
N ARG A 370 -1.83 -14.26 -4.06
CA ARG A 370 -2.43 -13.42 -3.03
C ARG A 370 -1.78 -13.61 -1.65
N ASN A 371 -1.00 -14.64 -1.47
CA ASN A 371 -0.60 -15.23 -0.20
C ASN A 371 -0.16 -14.23 0.89
N ALA A 372 0.81 -13.35 0.63
CA ALA A 372 1.34 -12.47 1.67
C ALA A 372 0.54 -11.15 1.84
N HIS A 373 -0.68 -11.06 1.27
CA HIS A 373 -1.58 -9.95 1.50
C HIS A 373 -2.17 -9.97 2.92
N SER A 374 -2.29 -8.82 3.55
CA SER A 374 -2.96 -8.69 4.86
C SER A 374 -4.49 -8.92 4.74
N PRO A 375 -5.13 -9.62 5.69
CA PRO A 375 -4.59 -10.29 6.87
C PRO A 375 -3.92 -11.62 6.51
N TYR A 376 -2.65 -11.76 6.89
CA TYR A 376 -1.77 -12.82 6.39
C TYR A 376 -2.25 -14.23 6.75
N ASP A 377 -2.80 -14.42 7.96
CA ASP A 377 -3.29 -15.70 8.49
C ASP A 377 -4.46 -16.30 7.71
N ARG A 378 -5.10 -15.52 6.83
CA ARG A 378 -6.21 -15.98 5.97
C ARG A 378 -5.76 -16.51 4.62
N ASN A 379 -4.51 -16.30 4.25
CA ASN A 379 -4.03 -16.55 2.91
C ASN A 379 -3.12 -17.77 2.78
N TYR A 380 -2.94 -18.55 3.88
CA TYR A 380 -2.25 -19.83 3.85
C TYR A 380 -3.04 -20.90 4.61
N PRO A 381 -2.92 -22.19 4.21
CA PRO A 381 -3.55 -23.30 4.91
C PRO A 381 -2.99 -23.48 6.34
N PRO A 382 -3.80 -23.93 7.32
CA PRO A 382 -3.38 -24.03 8.73
C PRO A 382 -2.12 -24.88 8.99
N GLN A 383 -1.81 -25.86 8.15
CA GLN A 383 -0.60 -26.68 8.26
C GLN A 383 0.69 -25.88 8.05
N TYR A 384 0.61 -24.67 7.52
CA TYR A 384 1.74 -23.74 7.34
C TYR A 384 1.87 -22.72 8.47
N ALA A 385 1.03 -22.79 9.51
CA ALA A 385 1.16 -22.01 10.73
C ALA A 385 2.33 -22.54 11.59
N PHE A 386 3.55 -22.39 11.10
CA PHE A 386 4.77 -22.93 11.70
C PHE A 386 5.31 -22.05 12.83
N PHE A 387 5.31 -20.72 12.67
CA PHE A 387 5.70 -19.79 13.70
C PHE A 387 4.53 -19.57 14.66
N ASN A 388 4.84 -19.38 15.94
CA ASN A 388 3.86 -19.39 17.01
C ASN A 388 2.78 -18.32 16.84
N THR A 389 1.57 -18.75 16.56
CA THR A 389 0.39 -17.90 16.41
C THR A 389 -0.45 -17.83 17.70
N THR A 390 0.07 -18.30 18.86
CA THR A 390 -0.61 -18.22 20.15
C THR A 390 -0.51 -16.84 20.81
N ALA A 391 0.33 -15.95 20.26
CA ALA A 391 0.35 -14.55 20.67
C ALA A 391 -1.04 -13.91 20.48
N GLU A 392 -1.36 -12.93 21.32
CA GLU A 392 -2.61 -12.18 21.15
C GLU A 392 -2.72 -11.68 19.71
N THR A 393 -3.86 -11.94 19.05
CA THR A 393 -4.12 -11.61 17.63
C THR A 393 -3.98 -10.13 17.28
N ARG A 394 -3.68 -9.29 18.27
CA ARG A 394 -3.48 -7.83 18.16
C ARG A 394 -2.03 -7.41 18.32
N SER A 395 -1.12 -8.31 18.66
CA SER A 395 0.27 -7.97 18.87
C SER A 395 1.01 -7.77 17.55
N ASN A 396 2.01 -6.89 17.54
CA ASN A 396 2.91 -6.76 16.41
C ASN A 396 3.63 -8.08 16.12
N GLN A 397 3.94 -8.86 17.17
CA GLN A 397 4.56 -10.18 17.03
C GLN A 397 3.66 -11.16 16.26
N TYR A 398 2.34 -11.16 16.55
CA TYR A 398 1.39 -11.98 15.80
C TYR A 398 1.40 -11.64 14.30
N ARG A 399 1.47 -10.34 13.96
CA ARG A 399 1.53 -9.89 12.55
C ARG A 399 2.80 -10.40 11.87
N VAL A 400 3.95 -10.32 12.53
CA VAL A 400 5.23 -10.85 12.02
C VAL A 400 5.16 -12.37 11.88
N ASP A 401 4.66 -13.09 12.89
CA ASP A 401 4.58 -14.55 12.86
C ASP A 401 3.67 -15.06 11.74
N THR A 402 2.51 -14.41 11.54
CA THR A 402 1.59 -14.78 10.45
C THR A 402 2.13 -14.40 9.08
N TYR A 403 2.86 -13.31 8.96
CA TYR A 403 3.57 -12.96 7.74
C TYR A 403 4.69 -13.96 7.41
N ASP A 404 5.51 -14.33 8.38
CA ASP A 404 6.57 -15.32 8.19
C ASP A 404 6.02 -16.71 7.81
N ASN A 405 4.83 -17.07 8.31
CA ASN A 405 4.10 -18.27 7.88
C ASN A 405 3.67 -18.15 6.40
N ALA A 406 3.19 -16.99 5.97
CA ALA A 406 2.83 -16.73 4.59
C ALA A 406 4.06 -16.81 3.66
N VAL A 407 5.21 -16.29 4.09
CA VAL A 407 6.49 -16.45 3.36
C VAL A 407 6.88 -17.93 3.25
N ARG A 408 6.72 -18.70 4.34
CA ARG A 408 7.02 -20.14 4.34
C ARG A 408 6.06 -20.93 3.47
N TYR A 409 4.82 -20.53 3.37
CA TYR A 409 3.88 -21.10 2.41
C TYR A 409 4.28 -20.78 0.96
N THR A 410 4.74 -19.56 0.66
CA THR A 410 5.28 -19.20 -0.66
C THR A 410 6.49 -20.07 -1.03
N ASP A 411 7.38 -20.36 -0.07
CA ASP A 411 8.53 -21.26 -0.26
C ASP A 411 8.10 -22.65 -0.74
N HIS A 412 7.12 -23.22 -0.04
CA HIS A 412 6.54 -24.52 -0.42
C HIS A 412 5.87 -24.46 -1.77
N TRP A 413 5.07 -23.43 -2.01
CA TRP A 413 4.31 -23.25 -3.25
C TRP A 413 5.25 -23.12 -4.46
N LEU A 414 6.25 -22.25 -4.36
CA LEU A 414 7.21 -22.03 -5.46
C LEU A 414 8.06 -23.27 -5.72
N ARG A 415 8.48 -23.98 -4.67
CA ARG A 415 9.20 -25.24 -4.83
C ARG A 415 8.33 -26.29 -5.50
N SER A 416 7.07 -26.43 -5.13
CA SER A 416 6.11 -27.35 -5.74
C SER A 416 5.88 -27.04 -7.22
N LEU A 417 5.77 -25.75 -7.57
CA LEU A 417 5.67 -25.31 -8.97
C LEU A 417 6.90 -25.73 -9.78
N ILE A 418 8.10 -25.44 -9.27
CA ILE A 418 9.36 -25.79 -9.94
C ILE A 418 9.46 -27.30 -10.17
N ASP A 419 9.16 -28.12 -9.17
CA ASP A 419 9.24 -29.57 -9.26
C ASP A 419 8.18 -30.15 -10.22
N ASP A 420 6.95 -29.61 -10.21
CA ASP A 420 5.89 -30.02 -11.15
C ASP A 420 6.26 -29.70 -12.60
N ILE A 421 6.63 -28.45 -12.90
CA ILE A 421 6.98 -28.03 -14.26
C ILE A 421 8.17 -28.82 -14.79
N LYS A 422 9.21 -28.98 -13.95
CA LYS A 422 10.40 -29.76 -14.28
C LYS A 422 10.06 -31.19 -14.64
N SER A 423 9.11 -31.80 -13.94
CA SER A 423 8.73 -33.21 -14.18
C SER A 423 7.90 -33.41 -15.44
N ARG A 424 7.12 -32.39 -15.86
CA ARG A 424 6.16 -32.51 -16.99
C ARG A 424 6.63 -31.88 -18.29
N SER A 425 7.55 -30.92 -18.24
CA SER A 425 7.97 -30.22 -19.45
C SER A 425 9.01 -31.00 -20.21
N THR A 426 8.77 -31.16 -21.51
CA THR A 426 9.76 -31.68 -22.47
C THR A 426 10.61 -30.58 -23.08
N LEU A 427 10.21 -29.32 -22.92
CA LEU A 427 10.92 -28.14 -23.36
C LEU A 427 11.73 -27.54 -22.21
N PRO A 428 12.74 -26.73 -22.50
CA PRO A 428 13.37 -25.88 -21.49
C PRO A 428 12.33 -25.08 -20.71
N VAL A 429 12.61 -24.81 -19.44
CA VAL A 429 11.73 -24.03 -18.56
C VAL A 429 12.52 -22.88 -17.96
N TYR A 430 11.94 -21.70 -17.95
CA TYR A 430 12.44 -20.53 -17.23
C TYR A 430 11.35 -20.05 -16.28
N VAL A 431 11.68 -19.95 -15.00
CA VAL A 431 10.79 -19.41 -13.96
C VAL A 431 11.41 -18.14 -13.42
N LEU A 432 10.70 -17.04 -13.50
CA LEU A 432 11.02 -15.79 -12.81
C LEU A 432 10.00 -15.56 -11.70
N PHE A 433 10.46 -15.41 -10.47
CA PHE A 433 9.63 -15.04 -9.32
C PHE A 433 10.08 -13.69 -8.78
N THR A 434 9.13 -12.80 -8.56
CA THR A 434 9.28 -11.55 -7.82
C THR A 434 7.98 -11.25 -7.07
N SER A 435 7.92 -10.18 -6.29
CA SER A 435 6.67 -9.65 -5.73
C SER A 435 6.37 -8.31 -6.34
N ASP A 436 5.12 -7.91 -6.32
CA ASP A 436 4.68 -6.58 -6.77
C ASP A 436 5.29 -5.45 -5.93
N HIS A 437 5.30 -5.58 -4.62
CA HIS A 437 6.02 -4.74 -3.65
C HIS A 437 6.37 -5.55 -2.40
N GLY A 438 7.12 -4.94 -1.49
CA GLY A 438 7.39 -5.48 -0.17
C GLY A 438 6.40 -4.95 0.87
N GLU A 439 6.70 -5.22 2.15
CA GLU A 439 5.85 -4.91 3.29
C GLU A 439 6.71 -4.42 4.46
N MET A 440 6.23 -3.41 5.20
CA MET A 440 6.80 -3.01 6.49
C MET A 440 6.17 -3.87 7.61
N LEU A 441 7.00 -4.43 8.46
CA LEU A 441 6.58 -5.33 9.53
C LEU A 441 7.03 -4.87 10.93
N GLY A 442 7.20 -3.56 11.08
CA GLY A 442 7.55 -2.91 12.34
C GLY A 442 9.03 -2.58 12.50
N GLU A 443 9.89 -2.90 11.54
CA GLU A 443 11.34 -2.69 11.61
C GLU A 443 11.70 -1.20 11.68
N LYS A 444 10.92 -0.38 10.99
CA LYS A 444 11.12 1.06 10.95
C LYS A 444 10.02 1.77 11.73
N ASP A 445 10.37 2.35 12.88
CA ASP A 445 9.48 3.15 13.71
C ASP A 445 8.17 2.45 14.10
N GLY A 446 8.15 1.10 14.10
CA GLY A 446 6.97 0.30 14.41
C GLY A 446 5.85 0.41 13.36
N GLN A 447 6.18 0.76 12.11
CA GLN A 447 5.23 0.90 11.01
C GLN A 447 4.95 -0.45 10.35
N PHE A 448 3.71 -0.63 9.88
CA PHE A 448 3.22 -1.81 9.18
C PHE A 448 2.50 -1.41 7.89
N GLY A 449 2.46 -2.34 6.90
CA GLY A 449 1.80 -2.10 5.61
C GLY A 449 2.76 -1.60 4.54
N HIS A 450 2.23 -1.18 3.39
CA HIS A 450 3.05 -0.87 2.21
C HIS A 450 2.79 0.52 1.58
N ALA A 451 1.78 1.26 1.98
CA ALA A 451 1.42 2.54 1.35
C ALA A 451 2.42 3.69 1.63
N LYS A 452 3.73 3.40 1.65
CA LYS A 452 4.79 4.39 1.89
C LYS A 452 6.01 4.16 0.99
N LEU A 453 6.57 5.27 0.51
CA LEU A 453 7.81 5.28 -0.28
C LEU A 453 9.01 5.02 0.65
N THR A 454 9.26 3.74 0.96
CA THR A 454 10.36 3.30 1.83
C THR A 454 11.15 2.17 1.19
N GLU A 455 12.38 1.94 1.69
CA GLU A 455 13.21 0.84 1.20
C GLU A 455 12.60 -0.53 1.53
N GLU A 456 11.91 -0.65 2.68
CA GLU A 456 11.26 -1.89 3.11
C GLU A 456 10.18 -2.32 2.11
N VAL A 457 9.39 -1.37 1.62
CA VAL A 457 8.35 -1.62 0.61
C VAL A 457 8.94 -1.82 -0.79
N ALA A 458 10.07 -1.19 -1.08
CA ALA A 458 10.77 -1.39 -2.36
C ALA A 458 11.45 -2.76 -2.48
N ARG A 459 11.81 -3.41 -1.35
CA ARG A 459 12.57 -4.67 -1.33
C ARG A 459 11.70 -5.86 -1.68
N VAL A 460 11.93 -6.44 -2.87
CA VAL A 460 11.26 -7.64 -3.35
C VAL A 460 12.28 -8.74 -3.66
N PRO A 461 11.89 -10.02 -3.69
CA PRO A 461 12.77 -11.07 -4.19
C PRO A 461 12.92 -10.98 -5.71
N PHE A 462 14.08 -11.32 -6.21
CA PHE A 462 14.33 -11.73 -7.58
C PHE A 462 14.87 -13.14 -7.55
N ILE A 463 14.11 -14.10 -8.08
CA ILE A 463 14.51 -15.48 -8.22
C ILE A 463 14.33 -15.89 -9.68
N PHE A 464 15.38 -16.42 -10.29
CA PHE A 464 15.36 -16.95 -11.64
C PHE A 464 15.86 -18.39 -11.61
N TYR A 465 15.05 -19.30 -12.13
CA TYR A 465 15.37 -20.71 -12.24
C TYR A 465 15.25 -21.18 -13.68
N ALA A 466 16.22 -21.97 -14.16
CA ALA A 466 16.18 -22.58 -15.48
C ALA A 466 16.34 -24.09 -15.38
N HIS A 467 15.47 -24.85 -16.07
CA HIS A 467 15.59 -26.28 -16.27
C HIS A 467 15.83 -26.56 -17.75
N ASN A 468 16.93 -27.24 -18.07
CA ASN A 468 17.37 -27.47 -19.46
C ASN A 468 17.48 -26.17 -20.28
N GLY A 469 17.67 -25.03 -19.60
CA GLY A 469 17.77 -23.72 -20.23
C GLY A 469 19.15 -23.41 -20.81
N GLU A 470 19.20 -22.38 -21.65
CA GLU A 470 20.43 -21.91 -22.27
C GLU A 470 21.35 -21.24 -21.22
N THR A 471 22.62 -21.61 -21.17
CA THR A 471 23.59 -21.03 -20.22
C THR A 471 23.69 -19.51 -20.38
N VAL A 472 23.56 -18.98 -21.60
CA VAL A 472 23.59 -17.53 -21.84
C VAL A 472 22.48 -16.80 -21.08
N ARG A 473 21.28 -17.36 -21.01
CA ARG A 473 20.12 -16.78 -20.30
C ARG A 473 20.31 -16.80 -18.79
N ILE A 474 20.94 -17.84 -18.28
CA ILE A 474 21.28 -17.93 -16.86
C ILE A 474 22.35 -16.88 -16.52
N ASN A 475 23.36 -16.72 -17.38
CA ASN A 475 24.39 -15.71 -17.19
C ASN A 475 23.84 -14.29 -17.26
N GLU A 476 22.88 -14.00 -18.14
CA GLU A 476 22.15 -12.72 -18.18
C GLU A 476 21.47 -12.42 -16.82
N ALA A 477 20.79 -13.40 -16.23
CA ALA A 477 20.18 -13.27 -14.91
C ALA A 477 21.26 -13.08 -13.80
N MET A 478 22.37 -13.81 -13.88
CA MET A 478 23.48 -13.69 -12.91
C MET A 478 24.15 -12.31 -12.89
N GLN A 479 24.17 -11.62 -14.04
CA GLN A 479 24.77 -10.28 -14.16
C GLN A 479 23.92 -9.18 -13.52
N LEU A 480 22.64 -9.44 -13.25
CA LEU A 480 21.75 -8.48 -12.62
C LEU A 480 22.13 -8.30 -11.13
N VAL A 481 22.37 -7.05 -10.73
CA VAL A 481 22.66 -6.66 -9.34
C VAL A 481 21.52 -5.77 -8.85
N ASN A 482 20.82 -6.19 -7.80
CA ASN A 482 19.63 -5.54 -7.30
C ASN A 482 18.67 -5.10 -8.44
N PRO A 483 18.18 -6.08 -9.25
CA PRO A 483 17.39 -5.74 -10.42
C PRO A 483 16.08 -5.06 -10.03
N THR A 484 15.76 -3.99 -10.74
CA THR A 484 14.44 -3.37 -10.68
C THR A 484 13.44 -4.17 -11.49
N HIS A 485 12.14 -3.97 -11.26
CA HIS A 485 11.08 -4.58 -12.09
C HIS A 485 11.28 -4.30 -13.58
N TYR A 486 11.77 -3.10 -13.93
CA TYR A 486 12.12 -2.77 -15.30
C TYR A 486 13.21 -3.69 -15.88
N GLU A 487 14.27 -3.96 -15.12
CA GLU A 487 15.36 -4.84 -15.56
C GLU A 487 14.93 -6.32 -15.60
N MET A 488 14.09 -6.74 -14.63
CA MET A 488 13.49 -8.07 -14.62
C MET A 488 12.59 -8.29 -15.84
N GLY A 489 11.75 -7.30 -16.18
CA GLY A 489 10.91 -7.31 -17.38
C GLY A 489 11.76 -7.40 -18.66
N LYS A 490 12.87 -6.65 -18.74
CA LYS A 490 13.81 -6.73 -19.89
C LYS A 490 14.46 -8.11 -20.02
N LEU A 491 14.76 -8.79 -18.92
CA LEU A 491 15.24 -10.19 -18.94
C LEU A 491 14.19 -11.10 -19.58
N VAL A 492 12.91 -10.97 -19.17
CA VAL A 492 11.80 -11.72 -19.77
C VAL A 492 11.63 -11.39 -21.24
N ALA A 493 11.69 -10.10 -21.63
CA ALA A 493 11.61 -9.67 -23.03
C ALA A 493 12.74 -10.30 -23.88
N GLY A 494 13.93 -10.42 -23.32
CA GLY A 494 15.06 -11.12 -23.94
C GLY A 494 14.76 -12.60 -24.23
N LEU A 495 14.10 -13.33 -23.32
CA LEU A 495 13.62 -14.69 -23.56
C LEU A 495 12.59 -14.75 -24.69
N LEU A 496 11.75 -13.73 -24.80
CA LEU A 496 10.76 -13.57 -25.87
C LEU A 496 11.38 -13.11 -27.21
N GLY A 497 12.71 -12.91 -27.28
CA GLY A 497 13.42 -12.47 -28.47
C GLY A 497 13.32 -10.98 -28.76
N TYR A 498 13.01 -10.16 -27.75
CA TYR A 498 12.92 -8.72 -27.89
C TYR A 498 14.04 -7.98 -27.16
N ARG A 499 14.47 -6.87 -27.74
CA ARG A 499 15.21 -5.80 -27.09
C ARG A 499 14.28 -4.59 -26.94
N ILE A 500 14.26 -3.99 -25.77
CA ILE A 500 13.45 -2.80 -25.52
C ILE A 500 14.32 -1.56 -25.64
N HIS A 501 14.00 -0.71 -26.62
CA HIS A 501 14.57 0.63 -26.70
C HIS A 501 13.61 1.61 -26.04
N ASN A 502 14.09 2.21 -24.94
CA ASN A 502 13.38 3.27 -24.23
C ASN A 502 14.00 4.63 -24.58
N PRO A 503 13.35 5.45 -25.41
CA PRO A 503 13.89 6.75 -25.83
C PRO A 503 13.82 7.82 -24.73
N ASN A 504 13.21 7.52 -23.59
CA ASN A 504 13.09 8.40 -22.44
C ASN A 504 14.10 8.05 -21.33
N GLU A 505 14.96 7.05 -21.59
CA GLU A 505 15.86 6.51 -20.59
C GLU A 505 16.94 7.53 -20.20
N GLU A 506 16.91 7.94 -18.93
CA GLU A 506 18.00 8.65 -18.28
C GLU A 506 18.98 7.63 -17.67
N ALA A 507 20.26 7.71 -18.00
CA ALA A 507 21.26 6.75 -17.57
C ALA A 507 21.31 6.63 -16.02
N GLY A 508 21.15 5.40 -15.53
CA GLY A 508 21.19 5.08 -14.09
C GLY A 508 20.00 5.60 -13.27
N ALA A 509 18.96 6.17 -13.90
CA ALA A 509 17.77 6.59 -13.18
C ALA A 509 16.74 5.47 -13.14
N TYR A 510 16.38 5.02 -11.93
CA TYR A 510 15.26 4.12 -11.63
C TYR A 510 14.39 4.77 -10.57
N TYR A 511 13.13 4.35 -10.47
CA TYR A 511 12.19 5.01 -9.60
C TYR A 511 11.31 4.00 -8.86
N LEU A 512 10.99 4.33 -7.61
CA LEU A 512 9.92 3.72 -6.83
C LEU A 512 8.75 4.70 -6.85
N ASN A 513 7.62 4.28 -7.38
CA ASN A 513 6.43 5.11 -7.52
C ASN A 513 5.49 4.95 -6.33
N GLY A 514 4.72 6.00 -6.04
CA GLY A 514 3.65 5.98 -5.05
C GLY A 514 2.49 5.09 -5.44
N THR A 515 1.29 5.45 -4.99
CA THR A 515 0.07 4.66 -5.19
C THR A 515 -0.70 4.99 -6.47
N ASP A 516 -0.14 5.85 -7.32
CA ASP A 516 -0.76 6.32 -8.57
C ASP A 516 0.20 6.21 -9.76
N LEU A 517 -0.30 5.67 -10.87
CA LEU A 517 0.44 5.55 -12.13
C LEU A 517 0.79 6.89 -12.77
N SER A 518 0.05 7.97 -12.48
CA SER A 518 0.36 9.31 -12.99
C SER A 518 1.61 9.92 -12.35
N GLY A 519 2.11 9.36 -11.24
CA GLY A 519 3.20 9.90 -10.44
C GLY A 519 2.79 11.08 -9.56
N SER A 520 1.51 11.44 -9.50
CA SER A 520 1.00 12.56 -8.70
C SER A 520 1.15 12.33 -7.19
N GLU A 521 1.17 11.06 -6.74
CA GLU A 521 1.39 10.65 -5.35
C GLU A 521 2.88 10.60 -4.95
N GLY A 522 3.73 11.13 -5.80
CA GLY A 522 5.16 11.17 -5.58
C GLY A 522 5.89 9.90 -6.04
N TYR A 523 7.19 10.03 -6.07
CA TYR A 523 8.11 8.93 -6.38
C TYR A 523 9.48 9.26 -5.79
N LEU A 524 10.27 8.23 -5.52
CA LEU A 524 11.67 8.38 -5.12
C LEU A 524 12.58 7.80 -6.20
N ARG A 525 13.76 8.39 -6.34
CA ARG A 525 14.79 7.87 -7.24
C ARG A 525 15.59 6.77 -6.54
N VAL A 526 15.80 5.67 -7.23
CA VAL A 526 16.65 4.58 -6.77
C VAL A 526 18.10 4.86 -7.22
N LYS A 527 18.99 5.06 -6.29
CA LYS A 527 20.43 5.19 -6.54
C LYS A 527 21.11 3.87 -6.24
N LYS A 528 21.62 3.21 -7.28
CA LYS A 528 22.41 1.97 -7.15
C LYS A 528 23.91 2.30 -6.99
N ALA A 529 24.59 1.60 -6.08
CA ALA A 529 26.03 1.70 -5.85
C ALA A 529 26.61 0.29 -5.64
N GLY A 530 26.87 -0.43 -6.73
CA GLY A 530 27.27 -1.84 -6.70
C GLY A 530 26.19 -2.73 -6.07
N ALA A 531 26.51 -3.45 -5.01
CA ALA A 531 25.57 -4.29 -4.28
C ALA A 531 24.61 -3.51 -3.35
N ASN A 532 24.87 -2.23 -3.12
CA ASN A 532 24.02 -1.37 -2.29
C ASN A 532 23.13 -0.50 -3.16
N TRP A 533 22.00 -0.11 -2.60
CA TRP A 533 21.10 0.89 -3.18
C TRP A 533 20.40 1.67 -2.07
N GLN A 534 19.91 2.86 -2.42
CA GLN A 534 19.15 3.70 -1.50
C GLN A 534 18.10 4.49 -2.27
N LEU A 535 17.04 4.91 -1.57
CA LEU A 535 16.06 5.85 -2.07
C LEU A 535 16.52 7.28 -1.79
N ILE A 536 16.42 8.14 -2.79
CA ILE A 536 16.75 9.56 -2.67
C ILE A 536 15.58 10.39 -3.25
N GLU A 537 15.36 11.57 -2.68
CA GLU A 537 14.41 12.52 -3.24
C GLU A 537 14.81 12.88 -4.68
N PRO A 538 13.87 12.97 -5.62
CA PRO A 538 14.13 13.54 -6.92
C PRO A 538 14.53 15.00 -6.73
N HIS A 539 15.59 15.44 -7.38
CA HIS A 539 15.98 16.85 -7.33
C HIS A 539 14.79 17.71 -7.82
N GLU A 540 14.39 18.74 -7.07
CA GLU A 540 13.29 19.69 -7.36
C GLU A 540 13.41 20.37 -8.73
N ALA A 541 14.53 20.22 -9.44
CA ALA A 541 14.78 20.77 -10.77
C ALA A 541 14.07 20.01 -11.91
N ALA A 542 13.40 18.89 -11.66
CA ALA A 542 12.72 18.11 -12.70
C ALA A 542 11.21 18.37 -12.78
N VAL A 543 10.68 19.25 -11.90
CA VAL A 543 9.27 19.66 -11.94
C VAL A 543 9.23 21.12 -12.42
N ARG A 544 9.36 21.33 -13.70
CA ARG A 544 8.98 22.58 -14.40
C ARG A 544 8.20 22.21 -15.66
#